data_4964e65c4ecea17a500e02a1d718b8ac
#
_entry.id   4964e65c4ecea17a500e02a1d718b8ac
#
_cell.length_a   1.000
_cell.length_b   1.000
_cell.length_c   1.000
_cell.angle_alpha   90.00
_cell.angle_beta   90.00
_cell.angle_gamma   90.00
#
_symmetry.space_group_name_H-M   'P 1'
#
loop_
_entity.id
_entity.type
_entity.pdbx_description
1 polymer ?
#
loop_
_entity_poly.entity_id
_entity_poly.type
_entity_poly.pdbx_seq_one_letter_code
_entity_poly.pdbx_strand_id
1 'polypeptide(L)'
;TSIHLSITGIVRLIHLFPFSGVTQSFVDHYNDEARIELEKVRDFLILHYYVNERDGSEFWRECREMNIPESLSRRINMFKDRGHAWQADGELFRVDSWTHVMLGQGIMPEHYHHLTKAMSDKDLTQFLTQVKTTIGQAVERMPSHQDFIEQYCKASDDIWASRPMTK
;
A
#
# COMPACT_ATOMS: atom_id res chain seq x y z
N THR A 1 -4.03 7.03 3.04
CA THR A 1 -4.44 5.88 3.91
C THR A 1 -5.62 6.26 4.81
N SER A 2 -5.53 7.37 5.59
CA SER A 2 -6.57 7.75 6.56
C SER A 2 -7.96 7.98 5.91
N ILE A 3 -8.02 8.70 4.80
CA ILE A 3 -9.28 8.92 4.06
C ILE A 3 -9.86 7.59 3.60
N HIS A 4 -9.04 6.70 3.06
CA HIS A 4 -9.49 5.36 2.64
C HIS A 4 -10.08 4.57 3.80
N LEU A 5 -9.37 4.49 4.93
CA LEU A 5 -9.84 3.79 6.14
C LEU A 5 -11.16 4.38 6.67
N SER A 6 -11.34 5.70 6.57
CA SER A 6 -12.61 6.34 6.94
C SER A 6 -13.74 5.93 6.00
N ILE A 7 -13.47 5.89 4.69
CA ILE A 7 -14.48 5.49 3.69
C ILE A 7 -14.84 4.02 3.86
N THR A 8 -13.87 3.12 3.98
CA THR A 8 -14.12 1.67 4.16
C THR A 8 -14.88 1.39 5.46
N GLY A 9 -14.53 2.09 6.54
CA GLY A 9 -15.26 2.01 7.81
C GLY A 9 -16.72 2.45 7.69
N ILE A 10 -16.99 3.54 6.99
CA ILE A 10 -18.35 4.03 6.73
C ILE A 10 -19.12 3.03 5.86
N VAL A 11 -18.52 2.55 4.77
CA VAL A 11 -19.16 1.56 3.87
C VAL A 11 -19.50 0.28 4.65
N ARG A 12 -18.57 -0.23 5.46
CA ARG A 12 -18.80 -1.39 6.32
C ARG A 12 -19.94 -1.14 7.30
N LEU A 13 -19.98 0.05 7.92
CA LEU A 13 -21.07 0.42 8.83
C LEU A 13 -22.43 0.42 8.10
N ILE A 14 -22.49 0.97 6.92
CA ILE A 14 -23.74 1.01 6.10
C ILE A 14 -24.20 -0.41 5.75
N HIS A 15 -23.29 -1.30 5.34
CA HIS A 15 -23.62 -2.68 5.00
C HIS A 15 -24.12 -3.50 6.20
N LEU A 16 -23.58 -3.23 7.37
CA LEU A 16 -23.93 -3.94 8.61
C LEU A 16 -24.96 -3.16 9.45
N PHE A 17 -25.54 -2.09 8.90
CA PHE A 17 -26.43 -1.23 9.66
C PHE A 17 -27.69 -1.97 10.14
N PRO A 18 -27.96 -2.01 11.43
CA PRO A 18 -29.04 -2.83 12.00
C PRO A 18 -30.40 -2.13 11.80
N PHE A 19 -31.22 -2.63 10.89
CA PHE A 19 -32.57 -2.11 10.68
C PHE A 19 -33.57 -2.54 11.78
N SER A 20 -33.24 -3.58 12.53
CA SER A 20 -34.11 -4.19 13.56
C SER A 20 -33.52 -4.20 14.97
N GLY A 21 -32.46 -3.42 15.19
CA GLY A 21 -31.73 -3.36 16.47
C GLY A 21 -30.32 -3.90 16.38
N VAL A 22 -29.42 -3.39 17.23
CA VAL A 22 -28.01 -3.79 17.29
C VAL A 22 -27.90 -5.15 17.98
N THR A 23 -27.25 -6.11 17.33
CA THR A 23 -26.90 -7.39 17.93
C THR A 23 -25.40 -7.51 18.11
N GLN A 24 -24.96 -8.26 19.12
CA GLN A 24 -23.54 -8.43 19.44
C GLN A 24 -22.77 -9.04 18.25
N SER A 25 -23.38 -9.97 17.52
CA SER A 25 -22.75 -10.60 16.34
C SER A 25 -22.38 -9.62 15.23
N PHE A 26 -23.22 -8.60 14.99
CA PHE A 26 -22.88 -7.54 14.01
C PHE A 26 -21.78 -6.62 14.52
N VAL A 27 -21.78 -6.31 15.82
CA VAL A 27 -20.73 -5.51 16.45
C VAL A 27 -19.38 -6.22 16.36
N ASP A 28 -19.36 -7.51 16.72
CA ASP A 28 -18.14 -8.32 16.69
C ASP A 28 -17.60 -8.43 15.25
N HIS A 29 -18.46 -8.71 14.30
CA HIS A 29 -18.07 -8.82 12.88
C HIS A 29 -17.49 -7.49 12.35
N TYR A 30 -18.16 -6.37 12.61
CA TYR A 30 -17.66 -5.05 12.22
C TYR A 30 -16.27 -4.77 12.81
N ASN A 31 -16.10 -5.05 14.09
CA ASN A 31 -14.85 -4.79 14.80
C ASN A 31 -13.72 -5.73 14.32
N ASP A 32 -14.01 -6.98 14.05
CA ASP A 32 -13.02 -7.94 13.57
C ASP A 32 -12.52 -7.57 12.17
N GLU A 33 -13.39 -7.24 11.24
CA GLU A 33 -12.98 -6.79 9.91
C GLU A 33 -12.19 -5.46 9.97
N ALA A 34 -12.64 -4.51 10.79
CA ALA A 34 -11.93 -3.25 10.99
C ALA A 34 -10.54 -3.47 11.58
N ARG A 35 -10.41 -4.35 12.58
CA ARG A 35 -9.13 -4.71 13.19
C ARG A 35 -8.18 -5.33 12.17
N ILE A 36 -8.65 -6.31 11.39
CA ILE A 36 -7.84 -6.98 10.35
C ILE A 36 -7.32 -5.98 9.32
N GLU A 37 -8.15 -5.07 8.84
CA GLU A 37 -7.76 -4.03 7.90
C GLU A 37 -6.69 -3.10 8.51
N LEU A 38 -6.92 -2.61 9.73
CA LEU A 38 -6.00 -1.72 10.43
C LEU A 38 -4.65 -2.39 10.72
N GLU A 39 -4.64 -3.67 11.11
CA GLU A 39 -3.42 -4.42 11.36
C GLU A 39 -2.58 -4.57 10.09
N LYS A 40 -3.19 -4.84 8.94
CA LYS A 40 -2.51 -4.93 7.65
C LYS A 40 -1.91 -3.58 7.22
N VAL A 41 -2.64 -2.49 7.42
CA VAL A 41 -2.13 -1.13 7.15
C VAL A 41 -0.99 -0.79 8.11
N ARG A 42 -1.13 -1.09 9.40
CA ARG A 42 -0.08 -0.91 10.41
C ARG A 42 1.21 -1.62 10.00
N ASP A 43 1.12 -2.89 9.60
CA ASP A 43 2.28 -3.69 9.23
C ASP A 43 3.02 -3.09 8.03
N PHE A 44 2.29 -2.59 7.04
CA PHE A 44 2.89 -1.90 5.90
C PHE A 44 3.56 -0.58 6.28
N LEU A 45 2.97 0.18 7.19
CA LEU A 45 3.59 1.41 7.72
C LEU A 45 4.85 1.09 8.55
N ILE A 46 4.78 0.09 9.44
CA ILE A 46 5.94 -0.35 10.24
C ILE A 46 7.08 -0.77 9.31
N LEU A 47 6.81 -1.47 8.21
CA LEU A 47 7.84 -1.86 7.25
C LEU A 47 8.69 -0.66 6.81
N HIS A 48 8.07 0.47 6.47
CA HIS A 48 8.80 1.67 6.01
C HIS A 48 9.73 2.24 7.07
N TYR A 49 9.35 2.18 8.34
CA TYR A 49 10.15 2.70 9.45
C TYR A 49 11.24 1.70 9.87
N TYR A 50 10.92 0.42 9.86
CA TYR A 50 11.81 -0.63 10.32
C TYR A 50 12.98 -0.89 9.38
N VAL A 51 12.75 -0.88 8.06
CA VAL A 51 13.78 -1.23 7.06
C VAL A 51 14.55 -0.03 6.50
N ASN A 52 14.26 1.19 6.95
CA ASN A 52 14.99 2.36 6.46
C ASN A 52 16.42 2.41 7.01
N GLU A 53 17.36 2.92 6.18
CA GLU A 53 18.78 3.03 6.51
C GLU A 53 19.18 4.44 6.92
N ARG A 54 18.23 5.30 7.31
CA ARG A 54 18.54 6.67 7.73
C ARG A 54 19.35 6.68 9.00
N ASP A 55 20.52 7.34 8.93
CA ASP A 55 21.37 7.64 10.08
C ASP A 55 21.16 9.09 10.54
N GLY A 56 21.54 9.40 11.77
CA GLY A 56 21.59 10.78 12.25
C GLY A 56 20.55 11.17 13.28
N SER A 57 19.63 10.28 13.68
CA SER A 57 18.80 10.51 14.86
C SER A 57 18.51 9.22 15.61
N GLU A 58 18.31 9.35 16.92
CA GLU A 58 17.90 8.26 17.81
C GLU A 58 16.57 7.65 17.35
N PHE A 59 15.65 8.48 16.91
CA PHE A 59 14.35 8.04 16.38
C PHE A 59 14.50 6.97 15.28
N TRP A 60 15.38 7.16 14.28
CA TRP A 60 15.55 6.19 13.20
C TRP A 60 16.23 4.91 13.66
N ARG A 61 17.12 5.00 14.66
CA ARG A 61 17.72 3.83 15.29
C ARG A 61 16.65 3.01 16.03
N GLU A 62 15.81 3.66 16.85
CA GLU A 62 14.71 3.01 17.55
C GLU A 62 13.73 2.35 16.58
N CYS A 63 13.43 2.99 15.45
CA CYS A 63 12.59 2.39 14.41
C CYS A 63 13.19 1.09 13.84
N ARG A 64 14.49 1.01 13.64
CA ARG A 64 15.16 -0.20 13.15
C ARG A 64 15.27 -1.31 14.21
N GLU A 65 15.31 -0.94 15.47
CA GLU A 65 15.46 -1.86 16.59
C GLU A 65 14.12 -2.28 17.24
N MET A 66 13.00 -1.70 16.77
CA MET A 66 11.70 -1.99 17.32
C MET A 66 11.29 -3.45 17.12
N ASN A 67 10.49 -3.95 18.05
CA ASN A 67 9.82 -5.24 17.89
C ASN A 67 8.69 -5.09 16.87
N ILE A 68 8.79 -5.85 15.78
CA ILE A 68 7.77 -5.83 14.73
C ILE A 68 6.75 -6.97 14.93
N PRO A 69 5.50 -6.81 14.44
CA PRO A 69 4.52 -7.89 14.48
C PRO A 69 5.00 -9.15 13.77
N GLU A 70 4.59 -10.32 14.27
CA GLU A 70 4.96 -11.62 13.68
C GLU A 70 4.49 -11.74 12.22
N SER A 71 3.31 -11.19 11.90
CA SER A 71 2.78 -11.11 10.54
C SER A 71 3.74 -10.40 9.58
N LEU A 72 4.32 -9.28 10.01
CA LEU A 72 5.30 -8.53 9.23
C LEU A 72 6.64 -9.26 9.16
N SER A 73 7.14 -9.77 10.28
CA SER A 73 8.39 -10.54 10.33
C SER A 73 8.34 -11.73 9.38
N ARG A 74 7.26 -12.50 9.40
CA ARG A 74 7.04 -13.61 8.47
C ARG A 74 7.06 -13.15 7.00
N ARG A 75 6.42 -12.01 6.68
CA ARG A 75 6.40 -11.47 5.32
C ARG A 75 7.81 -11.07 4.83
N ILE A 76 8.56 -10.38 5.67
CA ILE A 76 9.95 -10.01 5.39
C ILE A 76 10.82 -11.25 5.17
N ASN A 77 10.71 -12.26 6.02
CA ASN A 77 11.50 -13.48 5.92
C ASN A 77 11.19 -14.27 4.65
N MET A 78 9.90 -14.45 4.31
CA MET A 78 9.52 -15.12 3.07
C MET A 78 10.02 -14.37 1.82
N PHE A 79 10.06 -13.04 1.88
CA PHE A 79 10.65 -12.26 0.80
C PHE A 79 12.16 -12.41 0.73
N LYS A 80 12.87 -12.35 1.85
CA LYS A 80 14.32 -12.61 1.93
C LYS A 80 14.67 -14.00 1.41
N ASP A 81 13.94 -15.00 1.81
CA ASP A 81 14.24 -16.38 1.44
C ASP A 81 14.12 -16.62 -0.07
N ARG A 82 13.09 -16.12 -0.74
CA ARG A 82 12.78 -16.51 -2.13
C ARG A 82 12.16 -15.40 -2.99
N GLY A 83 12.16 -14.17 -2.58
CA GLY A 83 11.47 -13.07 -3.28
C GLY A 83 9.94 -13.25 -3.29
N HIS A 84 9.39 -14.05 -2.34
CA HIS A 84 7.96 -14.31 -2.31
C HIS A 84 7.21 -13.15 -1.68
N ALA A 85 6.43 -12.46 -2.49
CA ALA A 85 5.48 -11.46 -2.03
C ALA A 85 4.06 -11.90 -2.40
N TRP A 86 3.10 -11.65 -1.50
CA TRP A 86 1.69 -11.96 -1.72
C TRP A 86 0.81 -10.83 -1.23
N GLN A 87 -0.42 -10.83 -1.66
CA GLN A 87 -1.48 -9.98 -1.16
C GLN A 87 -2.54 -10.88 -0.49
N ALA A 88 -2.88 -10.58 0.75
CA ALA A 88 -4.00 -11.23 1.41
C ALA A 88 -5.32 -10.55 1.01
N ASP A 89 -6.43 -11.26 1.14
CA ASP A 89 -7.75 -10.71 0.87
C ASP A 89 -8.01 -9.47 1.73
N GLY A 90 -8.56 -8.44 1.13
CA GLY A 90 -8.85 -7.18 1.80
C GLY A 90 -7.63 -6.32 2.16
N GLU A 91 -6.43 -6.61 1.64
CA GLU A 91 -5.29 -5.71 1.79
C GLU A 91 -5.40 -4.48 0.89
N LEU A 92 -5.21 -3.30 1.48
CA LEU A 92 -5.15 -2.02 0.76
C LEU A 92 -3.93 -1.96 -0.18
N PHE A 93 -2.78 -2.43 0.31
CA PHE A 93 -1.52 -2.37 -0.43
C PHE A 93 -1.30 -3.66 -1.22
N ARG A 94 -1.07 -3.50 -2.51
CA ARG A 94 -0.88 -4.61 -3.45
C ARG A 94 0.51 -5.23 -3.33
N VAL A 95 0.68 -6.40 -3.93
CA VAL A 95 1.95 -7.13 -4.02
C VAL A 95 3.09 -6.25 -4.52
N ASP A 96 2.84 -5.45 -5.55
CA ASP A 96 3.80 -4.52 -6.12
C ASP A 96 4.26 -3.47 -5.10
N SER A 97 3.36 -2.92 -4.28
CA SER A 97 3.72 -1.97 -3.22
C SER A 97 4.67 -2.60 -2.19
N TRP A 98 4.34 -3.80 -1.71
CA TRP A 98 5.21 -4.53 -0.78
C TRP A 98 6.59 -4.81 -1.39
N THR A 99 6.62 -5.30 -2.63
CA THR A 99 7.86 -5.62 -3.35
C THR A 99 8.73 -4.39 -3.55
N HIS A 100 8.14 -3.27 -3.99
CA HIS A 100 8.88 -2.03 -4.21
C HIS A 100 9.46 -1.45 -2.94
N VAL A 101 8.72 -1.49 -1.82
CA VAL A 101 9.24 -1.01 -0.53
C VAL A 101 10.37 -1.89 -0.05
N MET A 102 10.22 -3.21 -0.08
CA MET A 102 11.27 -4.13 0.36
C MET A 102 12.54 -3.99 -0.47
N LEU A 103 12.43 -4.04 -1.80
CA LEU A 103 13.60 -3.85 -2.69
C LEU A 103 14.19 -2.44 -2.58
N GLY A 104 13.35 -1.42 -2.55
CA GLY A 104 13.78 -0.03 -2.49
C GLY A 104 14.47 0.34 -1.18
N GLN A 105 14.22 -0.41 -0.10
CA GLN A 105 14.87 -0.26 1.21
C GLN A 105 15.98 -1.32 1.43
N GLY A 106 16.48 -1.93 0.36
CA GLY A 106 17.65 -2.79 0.41
C GLY A 106 17.41 -4.23 0.84
N ILE A 107 16.15 -4.67 1.03
CA ILE A 107 15.87 -6.09 1.28
C ILE A 107 15.98 -6.85 -0.03
N MET A 108 17.07 -7.57 -0.22
CA MET A 108 17.31 -8.40 -1.40
C MET A 108 16.99 -9.86 -1.10
N PRO A 109 16.26 -10.55 -1.99
CA PRO A 109 16.06 -11.99 -1.87
C PRO A 109 17.38 -12.77 -2.00
N GLU A 110 17.57 -13.77 -1.16
CA GLU A 110 18.70 -14.69 -1.24
C GLU A 110 18.56 -15.67 -2.40
N HIS A 111 17.30 -16.03 -2.69
CA HIS A 111 16.93 -16.93 -3.79
C HIS A 111 15.72 -16.39 -4.54
N TYR A 112 15.48 -16.89 -5.74
CA TYR A 112 14.29 -16.58 -6.52
C TYR A 112 13.55 -17.84 -6.93
N HIS A 113 12.35 -17.67 -7.44
CA HIS A 113 11.52 -18.77 -7.89
C HIS A 113 12.24 -19.57 -8.98
N HIS A 114 12.29 -20.89 -8.85
CA HIS A 114 13.05 -21.78 -9.75
C HIS A 114 12.63 -21.67 -11.22
N LEU A 115 11.39 -21.29 -11.52
CA LEU A 115 10.93 -21.07 -12.89
C LEU A 115 11.68 -19.95 -13.61
N THR A 116 12.27 -19.00 -12.89
CA THR A 116 13.07 -17.93 -13.50
C THR A 116 14.33 -18.48 -14.14
N LYS A 117 14.85 -19.64 -13.67
CA LYS A 117 16.02 -20.31 -14.24
C LYS A 117 15.74 -20.96 -15.60
N ALA A 118 14.47 -21.12 -15.98
CA ALA A 118 14.08 -21.65 -17.28
C ALA A 118 14.15 -20.59 -18.40
N MET A 119 14.27 -19.32 -18.04
CA MET A 119 14.40 -18.23 -18.99
C MET A 119 15.88 -18.03 -19.35
N SER A 120 16.19 -17.93 -20.64
CA SER A 120 17.56 -17.60 -21.07
C SER A 120 17.88 -16.12 -20.75
N ASP A 121 19.18 -15.80 -20.57
CA ASP A 121 19.63 -14.42 -20.35
C ASP A 121 19.19 -13.48 -21.46
N LYS A 122 19.13 -13.97 -22.69
CA LYS A 122 18.63 -13.22 -23.84
C LYS A 122 17.14 -12.87 -23.69
N ASP A 123 16.32 -13.85 -23.33
CA ASP A 123 14.88 -13.64 -23.17
C ASP A 123 14.59 -12.73 -21.98
N LEU A 124 15.33 -12.90 -20.89
CA LEU A 124 15.22 -12.03 -19.71
C LEU A 124 15.58 -10.57 -20.08
N THR A 125 16.70 -10.37 -20.79
CA THR A 125 17.13 -9.03 -21.22
C THR A 125 16.09 -8.39 -22.15
N GLN A 126 15.56 -9.16 -23.08
CA GLN A 126 14.51 -8.70 -23.99
C GLN A 126 13.24 -8.33 -23.23
N PHE A 127 12.81 -9.16 -22.29
CA PHE A 127 11.64 -8.89 -21.43
C PHE A 127 11.81 -7.59 -20.64
N LEU A 128 12.93 -7.42 -19.94
CA LEU A 128 13.20 -6.22 -19.15
C LEU A 128 13.28 -4.96 -20.02
N THR A 129 13.87 -5.07 -21.20
CA THR A 129 13.93 -3.97 -22.18
C THR A 129 12.53 -3.59 -22.65
N GLN A 130 11.69 -4.58 -22.95
CA GLN A 130 10.30 -4.36 -23.36
C GLN A 130 9.49 -3.67 -22.25
N VAL A 131 9.61 -4.12 -20.99
CA VAL A 131 8.95 -3.50 -19.84
C VAL A 131 9.37 -2.04 -19.70
N LYS A 132 10.69 -1.76 -19.76
CA LYS A 132 11.22 -0.39 -19.67
C LYS A 132 10.67 0.51 -20.80
N THR A 133 10.65 0.01 -22.02
CA THR A 133 10.14 0.73 -23.19
C THR A 133 8.66 1.03 -23.06
N THR A 134 7.85 0.04 -22.63
CA THR A 134 6.41 0.20 -22.43
C THR A 134 6.10 1.25 -21.36
N ILE A 135 6.83 1.20 -20.24
CA ILE A 135 6.68 2.21 -19.17
C ILE A 135 7.06 3.60 -19.69
N GLY A 136 8.19 3.73 -20.39
CA GLY A 136 8.62 5.02 -20.97
C GLY A 136 7.56 5.61 -21.92
N GLN A 137 7.02 4.81 -22.82
CA GLN A 137 5.95 5.22 -23.73
C GLN A 137 4.66 5.62 -23.00
N ALA A 138 4.33 4.93 -21.91
CA ALA A 138 3.17 5.30 -21.10
C ALA A 138 3.37 6.67 -20.42
N VAL A 139 4.56 6.89 -19.85
CA VAL A 139 4.91 8.16 -19.18
C VAL A 139 4.90 9.33 -20.17
N GLU A 140 5.46 9.14 -21.38
CA GLU A 140 5.47 10.18 -22.42
C GLU A 140 4.07 10.63 -22.87
N ARG A 141 3.07 9.75 -22.73
CA ARG A 141 1.66 10.05 -23.08
C ARG A 141 0.87 10.67 -21.93
N MET A 142 1.42 10.67 -20.73
CA MET A 142 0.72 11.25 -19.59
C MET A 142 0.79 12.77 -19.65
N PRO A 143 -0.31 13.49 -19.37
CA PRO A 143 -0.24 14.94 -19.20
C PRO A 143 0.63 15.27 -17.99
N SER A 144 1.18 16.49 -17.95
CA SER A 144 1.82 16.96 -16.74
C SER A 144 0.82 17.01 -15.58
N HIS A 145 1.31 16.93 -14.34
CA HIS A 145 0.45 17.05 -13.17
C HIS A 145 -0.39 18.34 -13.20
N GLN A 146 0.22 19.45 -13.59
CA GLN A 146 -0.45 20.74 -13.67
C GLN A 146 -1.56 20.74 -14.74
N ASP A 147 -1.28 20.22 -15.93
CA ASP A 147 -2.29 20.12 -17.00
C ASP A 147 -3.46 19.23 -16.60
N PHE A 148 -3.17 18.11 -15.89
CA PHE A 148 -4.20 17.22 -15.39
C PHE A 148 -5.11 17.93 -14.36
N ILE A 149 -4.53 18.66 -13.40
CA ILE A 149 -5.29 19.42 -12.41
C ILE A 149 -6.14 20.49 -13.08
N GLU A 150 -5.59 21.24 -14.00
CA GLU A 150 -6.32 22.29 -14.72
C GLU A 150 -7.49 21.75 -15.56
N GLN A 151 -7.30 20.58 -16.16
CA GLN A 151 -8.32 19.97 -17.02
C GLN A 151 -9.42 19.25 -16.24
N TYR A 152 -9.07 18.52 -15.17
CA TYR A 152 -9.99 17.56 -14.53
C TYR A 152 -10.33 17.87 -13.07
N CYS A 153 -9.52 18.67 -12.39
CA CYS A 153 -9.62 18.84 -10.94
C CYS A 153 -9.69 20.32 -10.52
N LYS A 154 -9.82 21.26 -11.46
CA LYS A 154 -9.91 22.69 -11.14
C LYS A 154 -11.12 22.92 -10.23
N ALA A 155 -10.86 23.49 -9.04
CA ALA A 155 -11.94 23.87 -8.15
C ALA A 155 -12.78 24.96 -8.84
N SER A 156 -14.11 24.85 -8.75
CA SER A 156 -14.97 25.93 -9.19
C SER A 156 -14.81 27.12 -8.26
N ASP A 157 -14.67 28.30 -8.81
CA ASP A 157 -14.56 29.56 -8.06
C ASP A 157 -15.79 29.79 -7.14
N ASP A 158 -16.90 29.11 -7.41
CA ASP A 158 -18.17 29.26 -6.69
C ASP A 158 -18.30 28.43 -5.40
N ILE A 159 -17.41 27.47 -5.11
CA ILE A 159 -17.54 26.61 -3.91
C ILE A 159 -17.43 27.44 -2.61
N TRP A 160 -16.74 28.56 -2.62
CA TRP A 160 -16.58 29.46 -1.48
C TRP A 160 -17.52 30.66 -1.48
N ALA A 161 -18.02 31.06 -2.67
CA ALA A 161 -18.94 32.20 -2.81
C ALA A 161 -20.36 31.90 -2.32
N SER A 162 -20.76 30.63 -2.22
CA SER A 162 -22.12 30.21 -1.88
C SER A 162 -22.31 29.76 -0.42
N ARG A 163 -21.32 29.91 0.46
CA ARG A 163 -21.53 29.65 1.89
C ARG A 163 -22.09 30.90 2.56
N PRO A 164 -23.36 30.92 3.04
CA PRO A 164 -23.84 31.97 3.90
C PRO A 164 -22.99 31.92 5.18
N MET A 165 -22.32 33.02 5.48
CA MET A 165 -21.72 33.22 6.79
C MET A 165 -22.84 33.29 7.83
N THR A 166 -23.17 32.16 8.44
CA THR A 166 -24.02 32.16 9.64
C THR A 166 -23.23 32.81 10.77
N LYS A 167 -23.75 33.97 11.20
CA LYS A 167 -23.29 34.67 12.40
C LYS A 167 -23.61 33.86 13.64
#